data_fc103a85a926fb342529167ff2f20270
#
_entry.id   fc103a85a926fb342529167ff2f20270
#
_cell.length_a   1.000
_cell.length_b   1.000
_cell.length_c   1.000
_cell.angle_alpha   90.00
_cell.angle_beta   90.00
_cell.angle_gamma   90.00
#
_symmetry.space_group_name_H-M   'P 1'
#
loop_
_entity.id
_entity.type
_entity.pdbx_description
1 polymer ?
#
loop_
_entity_poly.entity_id
_entity_poly.type
_entity_poly.pdbx_seq_one_letter_code
_entity_poly.pdbx_strand_id
1 'polypeptide(L)'
;LYDIDKEKLHSAKFDVLALSKMLISLAKNNQHYSVLKLIHYMPKQYIRFSKYSNSPTKLFDSGFQKIHMKISEINKIEVESVIPILKDKNVVFTGNFDTEKQDLMILTRKKGAYIRSDVTAKTDILVEGVQDDKYKDVNGLVSKQRKAREYVGNGAKIQFLNEEDLINLIKE
;
A
#
# COMPACT_ATOMS: atom_id res chain seq x y z
N LEU A 1 -8.48 30.97 7.37
CA LEU A 1 -7.53 30.45 8.34
C LEU A 1 -8.30 29.98 9.56
N TYR A 2 -7.96 28.80 10.07
CA TYR A 2 -8.65 28.20 11.20
C TYR A 2 -8.23 28.94 12.48
N ASP A 3 -9.20 29.42 13.26
CA ASP A 3 -8.95 30.07 14.55
C ASP A 3 -8.59 29.02 15.60
N ILE A 4 -7.32 28.59 15.59
CA ILE A 4 -6.76 27.56 16.47
C ILE A 4 -5.68 28.21 17.32
N ASP A 5 -5.88 28.16 18.65
CA ASP A 5 -4.89 28.59 19.62
C ASP A 5 -3.73 27.60 19.66
N LYS A 6 -2.60 27.98 19.06
CA LYS A 6 -1.43 27.13 18.92
C LYS A 6 -0.71 26.87 20.26
N GLU A 7 -0.87 27.73 21.24
CA GLU A 7 -0.24 27.56 22.56
C GLU A 7 -0.88 26.44 23.39
N LYS A 8 -2.11 26.07 23.02
CA LYS A 8 -2.87 25.02 23.72
C LYS A 8 -2.84 23.65 23.01
N LEU A 9 -2.16 23.55 21.89
CA LEU A 9 -1.95 22.27 21.23
C LEU A 9 -1.11 21.34 22.11
N HIS A 10 -1.19 20.05 21.87
CA HIS A 10 -0.58 18.96 22.65
C HIS A 10 -1.30 18.60 23.95
N SER A 11 -2.52 19.08 24.11
CA SER A 11 -3.44 18.54 25.11
C SER A 11 -4.59 17.86 24.36
N ALA A 12 -4.92 16.63 24.71
CA ALA A 12 -5.93 15.82 24.00
C ALA A 12 -7.27 16.55 23.80
N LYS A 13 -7.69 17.35 24.77
CA LYS A 13 -8.91 18.15 24.69
C LYS A 13 -8.82 19.22 23.61
N PHE A 14 -7.73 19.97 23.58
CA PHE A 14 -7.55 21.08 22.62
C PHE A 14 -7.25 20.56 21.21
N ASP A 15 -6.58 19.41 21.08
CA ASP A 15 -6.33 18.76 19.79
C ASP A 15 -7.64 18.29 19.16
N VAL A 16 -8.57 17.71 19.95
CA VAL A 16 -9.91 17.34 19.47
C VAL A 16 -10.72 18.57 19.08
N LEU A 17 -10.67 19.65 19.84
CA LEU A 17 -11.38 20.89 19.53
C LEU A 17 -10.82 21.55 18.25
N ALA A 18 -9.51 21.57 18.08
CA ALA A 18 -8.86 22.07 16.89
C ALA A 18 -9.27 21.27 15.64
N LEU A 19 -9.23 19.94 15.73
CA LEU A 19 -9.66 19.06 14.66
C LEU A 19 -11.15 19.27 14.30
N SER A 20 -12.01 19.39 15.31
CA SER A 20 -13.44 19.65 15.10
C SER A 20 -13.68 20.96 14.35
N LYS A 21 -13.01 22.05 14.75
CA LYS A 21 -13.09 23.35 14.08
C LYS A 21 -12.61 23.26 12.63
N MET A 22 -11.50 22.57 12.38
CA MET A 22 -10.98 22.36 11.03
C MET A 22 -11.99 21.60 10.15
N LEU A 23 -12.55 20.51 10.62
CA LEU A 23 -13.53 19.70 9.88
C LEU A 23 -14.81 20.49 9.57
N ILE A 24 -15.32 21.25 10.54
CA ILE A 24 -16.50 22.10 10.34
C ILE A 24 -16.23 23.17 9.30
N SER A 25 -15.05 23.81 9.36
CA SER A 25 -14.66 24.84 8.41
C SER A 25 -14.49 24.28 7.00
N LEU A 26 -13.85 23.11 6.88
CA LEU A 26 -13.72 22.41 5.60
C LEU A 26 -15.08 22.02 5.01
N ALA A 27 -16.00 21.52 5.83
CA ALA A 27 -17.35 21.18 5.39
C ALA A 27 -18.10 22.41 4.85
N LYS A 28 -18.01 23.55 5.54
CA LYS A 28 -18.62 24.81 5.12
C LYS A 28 -18.03 25.35 3.82
N ASN A 29 -16.70 25.37 3.72
CA ASN A 29 -15.98 25.92 2.57
C ASN A 29 -16.19 25.10 1.29
N ASN A 30 -16.45 23.79 1.42
CA ASN A 30 -16.70 22.90 0.30
C ASN A 30 -18.19 22.62 0.05
N GLN A 31 -19.09 23.44 0.58
CA GLN A 31 -20.55 23.27 0.47
C GLN A 31 -21.07 21.94 1.05
N HIS A 32 -20.27 21.28 1.90
CA HIS A 32 -20.66 20.08 2.62
C HIS A 32 -21.06 20.45 4.05
N TYR A 33 -22.35 20.64 4.27
CA TYR A 33 -22.89 21.11 5.55
C TYR A 33 -22.78 20.09 6.72
N SER A 34 -22.15 18.94 6.52
CA SER A 34 -21.87 17.98 7.58
C SER A 34 -20.53 17.28 7.38
N VAL A 35 -19.90 16.93 8.50
CA VAL A 35 -18.64 16.14 8.51
C VAL A 35 -18.83 14.78 7.82
N LEU A 36 -19.99 14.15 7.97
CA LEU A 36 -20.31 12.89 7.31
C LEU A 36 -20.32 13.02 5.78
N LYS A 37 -20.89 14.12 5.25
CA LYS A 37 -20.84 14.41 3.80
C LYS A 37 -19.40 14.65 3.34
N LEU A 38 -18.61 15.41 4.12
CA LEU A 38 -17.21 15.65 3.80
C LEU A 38 -16.43 14.32 3.73
N ILE A 39 -16.59 13.43 4.72
CA ILE A 39 -15.97 12.11 4.75
C ILE A 39 -16.37 11.28 3.53
N HIS A 40 -17.61 11.38 3.06
CA HIS A 40 -18.08 10.66 1.88
C HIS A 40 -17.31 11.04 0.60
N TYR A 41 -16.88 12.29 0.48
CA TYR A 41 -16.09 12.79 -0.66
C TYR A 41 -14.58 12.62 -0.50
N MET A 42 -14.10 12.28 0.70
CA MET A 42 -12.68 11.99 0.89
C MET A 42 -12.30 10.67 0.18
N PRO A 43 -11.20 10.64 -0.54
CA PRO A 43 -10.71 9.38 -1.11
C PRO A 43 -10.58 8.32 -0.02
N LYS A 44 -11.08 7.11 -0.26
CA LYS A 44 -11.11 6.02 0.73
C LYS A 44 -9.73 5.71 1.32
N GLN A 45 -8.66 5.99 0.61
CA GLN A 45 -7.29 5.85 1.09
C GLN A 45 -6.93 6.74 2.30
N TYR A 46 -7.66 7.83 2.52
CA TYR A 46 -7.45 8.72 3.67
C TYR A 46 -8.32 8.34 4.88
N ILE A 47 -9.28 7.42 4.73
CA ILE A 47 -10.21 7.01 5.81
C ILE A 47 -9.90 5.57 6.24
N ARG A 48 -8.64 5.25 6.45
CA ARG A 48 -8.28 3.95 7.02
C ARG A 48 -8.26 4.03 8.53
N PHE A 49 -9.42 3.79 9.15
CA PHE A 49 -9.47 3.44 10.56
C PHE A 49 -8.98 1.99 10.72
N SER A 50 -7.79 1.82 11.24
CA SER A 50 -7.33 0.50 11.65
C SER A 50 -8.24 0.00 12.79
N LYS A 51 -9.04 -1.03 12.53
CA LYS A 51 -9.91 -1.68 13.52
C LYS A 51 -9.15 -2.25 14.73
N TYR A 52 -7.82 -2.30 14.70
CA TYR A 52 -7.00 -3.08 15.63
C TYR A 52 -5.84 -2.32 16.27
N SER A 53 -5.76 -1.01 16.14
CA SER A 53 -4.70 -0.24 16.78
C SER A 53 -5.24 0.66 17.87
N ASN A 54 -5.05 0.26 19.14
CA ASN A 54 -5.26 1.12 20.29
C ASN A 54 -4.15 2.18 20.48
N SER A 55 -3.25 2.34 19.52
CA SER A 55 -2.15 3.29 19.58
C SER A 55 -2.39 4.46 18.63
N PRO A 56 -2.56 5.68 19.15
CA PRO A 56 -2.76 6.90 18.34
C PRO A 56 -1.61 7.19 17.37
N THR A 57 -0.41 6.72 17.70
CA THR A 57 0.81 6.92 16.90
C THR A 57 0.81 6.14 15.58
N LYS A 58 -0.11 5.20 15.38
CA LYS A 58 -0.20 4.41 14.13
C LYS A 58 -1.22 4.93 13.14
N LEU A 59 -1.97 5.98 13.45
CA LEU A 59 -2.94 6.62 12.54
C LEU A 59 -2.28 7.33 11.36
N PHE A 60 -1.01 7.72 11.49
CA PHE A 60 -0.23 8.44 10.48
C PHE A 60 1.06 7.72 10.11
N ASP A 61 1.22 6.47 10.53
CA ASP A 61 2.34 5.69 10.05
C ASP A 61 2.09 5.40 8.57
N SER A 62 2.88 6.04 7.70
CA SER A 62 3.06 5.69 6.30
C SER A 62 3.61 4.28 6.14
N GLY A 63 3.28 3.41 7.11
CA GLY A 63 3.66 2.02 7.14
C GLY A 63 3.24 1.31 5.87
N PHE A 64 3.99 0.28 5.52
CA PHE A 64 3.65 -0.61 4.41
C PHE A 64 2.21 -1.08 4.50
N GLN A 65 1.52 -1.14 3.39
CA GLN A 65 0.19 -1.72 3.29
C GLN A 65 0.19 -3.11 3.92
N LYS A 66 -0.67 -3.30 4.93
CA LYS A 66 -0.76 -4.55 5.66
C LYS A 66 -1.52 -5.58 4.84
N ILE A 67 -0.95 -6.77 4.74
CA ILE A 67 -1.62 -7.92 4.19
C ILE A 67 -2.34 -8.61 5.36
N HIS A 68 -3.66 -8.73 5.27
CA HIS A 68 -4.48 -9.38 6.30
C HIS A 68 -4.57 -10.89 6.10
N MET A 69 -4.52 -11.35 4.85
CA MET A 69 -4.51 -12.76 4.48
C MET A 69 -3.08 -13.27 4.40
N LYS A 70 -2.83 -14.48 4.91
CA LYS A 70 -1.50 -15.10 4.76
C LYS A 70 -1.22 -15.42 3.29
N ILE A 71 0.03 -15.27 2.87
CA ILE A 71 0.45 -15.60 1.49
C ILE A 71 0.13 -17.06 1.13
N SER A 72 0.23 -17.98 2.11
CA SER A 72 -0.18 -19.37 1.92
C SER A 72 -1.68 -19.55 1.60
N GLU A 73 -2.52 -18.66 2.12
CA GLU A 73 -3.97 -18.64 1.84
C GLU A 73 -4.24 -18.02 0.47
N ILE A 74 -3.54 -16.94 0.12
CA ILE A 74 -3.61 -16.35 -1.22
C ILE A 74 -3.25 -17.38 -2.28
N ASN A 75 -2.20 -18.18 -2.05
CA ASN A 75 -1.77 -19.21 -3.00
C ASN A 75 -2.73 -20.41 -3.11
N LYS A 76 -3.70 -20.57 -2.20
CA LYS A 76 -4.79 -21.57 -2.30
C LYS A 76 -5.97 -21.09 -3.15
N ILE A 77 -6.02 -19.79 -3.47
CA ILE A 77 -7.07 -19.24 -4.35
C ILE A 77 -6.98 -19.91 -5.72
N GLU A 78 -8.11 -20.31 -6.23
CA GLU A 78 -8.23 -20.93 -7.56
C GLU A 78 -7.81 -19.96 -8.67
N VAL A 79 -7.18 -20.51 -9.69
CA VAL A 79 -6.79 -19.76 -10.90
C VAL A 79 -8.02 -19.65 -11.79
N GLU A 80 -8.46 -18.42 -12.05
CA GLU A 80 -9.65 -18.15 -12.87
C GLU A 80 -9.31 -18.09 -14.37
N SER A 81 -8.15 -17.50 -14.69
CA SER A 81 -7.66 -17.41 -16.05
C SER A 81 -6.14 -17.34 -16.06
N VAL A 82 -5.50 -18.02 -16.99
CA VAL A 82 -4.04 -18.08 -17.04
C VAL A 82 -3.53 -17.09 -18.06
N ILE A 83 -2.69 -16.17 -17.58
CA ILE A 83 -1.91 -15.27 -18.46
C ILE A 83 -0.52 -15.91 -18.67
N PRO A 84 -0.08 -16.14 -19.92
CA PRO A 84 1.17 -16.87 -20.19
C PRO A 84 2.41 -16.31 -19.45
N ILE A 85 2.53 -15.00 -19.35
CA ILE A 85 3.66 -14.34 -18.67
C ILE A 85 3.64 -14.51 -17.15
N LEU A 86 2.46 -14.78 -16.55
CA LEU A 86 2.28 -14.98 -15.11
C LEU A 86 2.19 -16.47 -14.74
N LYS A 87 2.00 -17.35 -15.71
CA LYS A 87 1.84 -18.77 -15.46
C LYS A 87 3.03 -19.36 -14.71
N ASP A 88 2.74 -19.93 -13.55
CA ASP A 88 3.70 -20.59 -12.65
C ASP A 88 4.87 -19.71 -12.18
N LYS A 89 4.77 -18.38 -12.37
CA LYS A 89 5.79 -17.42 -11.98
C LYS A 89 5.76 -17.11 -10.48
N ASN A 90 6.93 -17.01 -9.86
CA ASN A 90 7.11 -16.56 -8.50
C ASN A 90 7.16 -15.04 -8.47
N VAL A 91 6.13 -14.42 -7.92
CA VAL A 91 5.95 -12.96 -7.88
C VAL A 91 6.10 -12.44 -6.46
N VAL A 92 6.94 -11.44 -6.29
CA VAL A 92 7.16 -10.73 -5.01
C VAL A 92 6.69 -9.29 -5.14
N PHE A 93 6.05 -8.78 -4.10
CA PHE A 93 5.60 -7.38 -4.03
C PHE A 93 6.41 -6.61 -2.98
N THR A 94 6.80 -5.38 -3.31
CA THR A 94 7.50 -4.49 -2.39
C THR A 94 6.97 -3.06 -2.52
N GLY A 95 6.92 -2.33 -1.41
CA GLY A 95 6.40 -0.96 -1.36
C GLY A 95 4.90 -0.87 -1.15
N ASN A 96 4.38 0.33 -1.34
CA ASN A 96 2.97 0.69 -1.30
C ASN A 96 2.46 0.92 -2.72
N PHE A 97 1.21 0.59 -2.96
CA PHE A 97 0.55 0.67 -4.24
C PHE A 97 -0.69 1.57 -4.11
N ASP A 98 -1.17 2.11 -5.21
CA ASP A 98 -2.44 2.85 -5.23
C ASP A 98 -3.61 1.91 -4.97
N THR A 99 -3.58 0.73 -5.56
CA THR A 99 -4.48 -0.38 -5.23
C THR A 99 -4.05 -1.06 -3.93
N GLU A 100 -5.00 -1.67 -3.20
CA GLU A 100 -4.65 -2.52 -2.05
C GLU A 100 -3.68 -3.63 -2.47
N LYS A 101 -2.53 -3.68 -1.82
CA LYS A 101 -1.49 -4.67 -2.12
C LYS A 101 -2.00 -6.11 -2.08
N GLN A 102 -2.90 -6.41 -1.14
CA GLN A 102 -3.51 -7.73 -1.03
C GLN A 102 -4.37 -8.05 -2.23
N ASP A 103 -5.13 -7.06 -2.73
CA ASP A 103 -6.00 -7.25 -3.89
C ASP A 103 -5.17 -7.50 -5.16
N LEU A 104 -4.06 -6.76 -5.34
CA LEU A 104 -3.11 -7.01 -6.42
C LEU A 104 -2.52 -8.43 -6.35
N MET A 105 -2.16 -8.91 -5.15
CA MET A 105 -1.66 -10.27 -4.97
C MET A 105 -2.72 -11.32 -5.32
N ILE A 106 -3.97 -11.10 -4.90
CA ILE A 106 -5.09 -12.00 -5.20
C ILE A 106 -5.35 -12.03 -6.71
N LEU A 107 -5.42 -10.87 -7.35
CA LEU A 107 -5.62 -10.78 -8.81
C LEU A 107 -4.48 -11.48 -9.57
N THR A 108 -3.24 -11.25 -9.17
CA THR A 108 -2.06 -11.89 -9.78
C THR A 108 -2.10 -13.42 -9.59
N ARG A 109 -2.54 -13.90 -8.42
CA ARG A 109 -2.73 -15.34 -8.18
C ARG A 109 -3.82 -15.92 -9.08
N LYS A 110 -4.95 -15.26 -9.22
CA LYS A 110 -6.05 -15.67 -10.10
C LYS A 110 -5.62 -15.80 -11.57
N LYS A 111 -4.56 -15.10 -11.96
CA LYS A 111 -3.96 -15.14 -13.30
C LYS A 111 -2.84 -16.19 -13.45
N GLY A 112 -2.63 -17.04 -12.45
CA GLY A 112 -1.75 -18.21 -12.52
C GLY A 112 -0.38 -18.07 -11.86
N ALA A 113 -0.07 -16.93 -11.23
CA ALA A 113 1.20 -16.75 -10.53
C ALA A 113 1.20 -17.33 -9.10
N TYR A 114 2.38 -17.56 -8.55
CA TYR A 114 2.61 -17.86 -7.13
C TYR A 114 3.14 -16.64 -6.41
N ILE A 115 2.45 -16.22 -5.36
CA ILE A 115 2.88 -15.09 -4.54
C ILE A 115 3.93 -15.55 -3.52
N ARG A 116 5.02 -14.78 -3.39
CA ARG A 116 6.11 -15.06 -2.46
C ARG A 116 6.32 -13.89 -1.51
N SER A 117 6.75 -14.21 -0.28
CA SER A 117 6.99 -13.19 0.76
C SER A 117 8.31 -12.46 0.59
N ASP A 118 9.32 -13.13 0.05
CA ASP A 118 10.67 -12.59 -0.08
C ASP A 118 11.30 -12.93 -1.44
N VAL A 119 12.31 -12.15 -1.81
CA VAL A 119 13.08 -12.35 -3.04
C VAL A 119 14.11 -13.46 -2.83
N THR A 120 14.16 -14.37 -3.79
CA THR A 120 15.10 -15.50 -3.84
C THR A 120 15.61 -15.65 -5.27
N ALA A 121 16.59 -16.53 -5.47
CA ALA A 121 17.09 -16.88 -6.81
C ALA A 121 16.00 -17.45 -7.74
N LYS A 122 14.87 -17.93 -7.18
CA LYS A 122 13.73 -18.46 -7.92
C LYS A 122 12.64 -17.41 -8.18
N THR A 123 12.85 -16.16 -7.81
CA THR A 123 11.90 -15.07 -8.09
C THR A 123 11.95 -14.77 -9.58
N ASP A 124 10.79 -14.74 -10.22
CA ASP A 124 10.65 -14.40 -11.64
C ASP A 124 10.27 -12.92 -11.84
N ILE A 125 9.42 -12.40 -10.95
CA ILE A 125 8.90 -11.02 -11.07
C ILE A 125 8.98 -10.33 -9.72
N LEU A 126 9.50 -9.10 -9.70
CA LEU A 126 9.39 -8.18 -8.57
C LEU A 126 8.49 -7.00 -8.97
N VAL A 127 7.35 -6.87 -8.30
CA VAL A 127 6.45 -5.74 -8.46
C VAL A 127 6.84 -4.66 -7.45
N GLU A 128 7.22 -3.49 -7.97
CA GLU A 128 7.75 -2.38 -7.20
C GLU A 128 6.70 -1.26 -7.10
N GLY A 129 6.18 -1.03 -5.90
CA GLY A 129 5.37 0.14 -5.56
C GLY A 129 6.22 1.26 -4.97
N VAL A 130 5.57 2.31 -4.49
CA VAL A 130 6.22 3.45 -3.84
C VAL A 130 6.88 3.02 -2.54
N GLN A 131 8.15 3.37 -2.37
CA GLN A 131 8.95 3.05 -1.19
C GLN A 131 9.07 4.27 -0.27
N ASP A 132 8.93 4.04 1.03
CA ASP A 132 9.18 5.06 2.04
C ASP A 132 10.70 5.29 2.18
N ASP A 133 11.11 6.56 2.12
CA ASP A 133 12.52 6.97 2.14
C ASP A 133 13.27 6.49 3.38
N LYS A 134 12.58 6.35 4.52
CA LYS A 134 13.20 5.86 5.77
C LYS A 134 13.72 4.43 5.70
N TYR A 135 13.28 3.64 4.72
CA TYR A 135 13.72 2.26 4.53
C TYR A 135 14.69 2.07 3.35
N LYS A 136 14.99 3.15 2.63
CA LYS A 136 15.96 3.14 1.54
C LYS A 136 17.37 3.21 2.08
N ASP A 137 18.25 2.47 1.44
CA ASP A 137 19.70 2.55 1.69
C ASP A 137 20.34 3.75 0.96
N VAL A 138 21.66 3.85 1.03
CA VAL A 138 22.43 4.92 0.38
C VAL A 138 22.28 4.95 -1.15
N ASN A 139 21.84 3.86 -1.75
CA ASN A 139 21.55 3.75 -3.19
C ASN A 139 20.06 4.00 -3.50
N GLY A 140 19.26 4.40 -2.53
CA GLY A 140 17.83 4.62 -2.68
C GLY A 140 17.00 3.34 -2.79
N LEU A 141 17.52 2.18 -2.42
CA LEU A 141 16.88 0.88 -2.55
C LEU A 141 16.46 0.31 -1.20
N VAL A 142 15.27 -0.29 -1.17
CA VAL A 142 14.86 -1.12 -0.02
C VAL A 142 15.41 -2.55 -0.13
N SER A 143 15.41 -3.26 0.97
CA SER A 143 16.03 -4.60 1.10
C SER A 143 15.63 -5.58 -0.02
N LYS A 144 14.33 -5.65 -0.40
CA LYS A 144 13.88 -6.55 -1.46
C LYS A 144 14.38 -6.12 -2.84
N GLN A 145 14.43 -4.83 -3.11
CA GLN A 145 14.95 -4.28 -4.35
C GLN A 145 16.45 -4.57 -4.50
N ARG A 146 17.22 -4.35 -3.42
CA ARG A 146 18.63 -4.67 -3.41
C ARG A 146 18.90 -6.15 -3.67
N LYS A 147 18.22 -7.04 -2.91
CA LYS A 147 18.32 -8.50 -3.14
C LYS A 147 18.01 -8.90 -4.58
N ALA A 148 16.94 -8.34 -5.18
CA ALA A 148 16.59 -8.68 -6.55
C ALA A 148 17.70 -8.27 -7.52
N ARG A 149 18.27 -7.07 -7.36
CA ARG A 149 19.38 -6.60 -8.21
C ARG A 149 20.66 -7.43 -8.00
N GLU A 150 20.95 -7.86 -6.78
CA GLU A 150 22.06 -8.78 -6.48
C GLU A 150 21.87 -10.11 -7.20
N TYR A 151 20.68 -10.70 -7.16
CA TYR A 151 20.40 -11.94 -7.89
C TYR A 151 20.51 -11.76 -9.40
N VAL A 152 20.04 -10.63 -9.95
CA VAL A 152 20.21 -10.32 -11.39
C VAL A 152 21.70 -10.18 -11.74
N GLY A 153 22.50 -9.52 -10.90
CA GLY A 153 23.95 -9.44 -11.08
C GLY A 153 24.64 -10.81 -11.07
N ASN A 154 24.06 -11.78 -10.37
CA ASN A 154 24.52 -13.18 -10.31
C ASN A 154 23.86 -14.09 -11.39
N GLY A 155 23.20 -13.50 -12.40
CA GLY A 155 22.65 -14.22 -13.55
C GLY A 155 21.18 -14.66 -13.44
N ALA A 156 20.46 -14.30 -12.37
CA ALA A 156 19.02 -14.56 -12.29
C ALA A 156 18.24 -13.64 -13.25
N LYS A 157 17.15 -14.18 -13.80
CA LYS A 157 16.29 -13.43 -14.74
C LYS A 157 15.04 -12.95 -13.98
N ILE A 158 15.16 -11.83 -13.25
CA ILE A 158 14.04 -11.22 -12.54
C ILE A 158 13.53 -10.05 -13.38
N GLN A 159 12.25 -10.06 -13.70
CA GLN A 159 11.56 -8.94 -14.33
C GLN A 159 11.08 -7.96 -13.25
N PHE A 160 11.31 -6.67 -13.48
CA PHE A 160 10.81 -5.60 -12.61
C PHE A 160 9.58 -4.98 -13.26
N LEU A 161 8.49 -4.91 -12.52
CA LEU A 161 7.24 -4.28 -12.96
C LEU A 161 6.81 -3.22 -11.95
N ASN A 162 6.25 -2.13 -12.42
CA ASN A 162 5.49 -1.22 -11.56
C ASN A 162 4.03 -1.67 -11.47
N GLU A 163 3.19 -0.93 -10.72
CA GLU A 163 1.78 -1.25 -10.56
C GLU A 163 1.00 -1.17 -11.88
N GLU A 164 1.26 -0.15 -12.69
CA GLU A 164 0.59 0.07 -13.96
C GLU A 164 0.90 -1.05 -14.97
N ASP A 165 2.18 -1.46 -15.05
CA ASP A 165 2.61 -2.57 -15.89
C ASP A 165 1.90 -3.87 -15.50
N LEU A 166 1.82 -4.15 -14.19
CA LEU A 166 1.12 -5.33 -13.69
C LEU A 166 -0.38 -5.29 -14.00
N ILE A 167 -1.03 -4.14 -13.78
CA ILE A 167 -2.47 -3.98 -14.06
C ILE A 167 -2.76 -4.15 -15.54
N ASN A 168 -1.91 -3.62 -16.42
CA ASN A 168 -2.05 -3.79 -17.86
C ASN A 168 -1.94 -5.25 -18.26
N LEU A 169 -0.95 -5.98 -17.71
CA LEU A 169 -0.81 -7.43 -17.92
C LEU A 169 -2.03 -8.24 -17.45
N ILE A 170 -2.65 -7.83 -16.34
CA ILE A 170 -3.80 -8.56 -15.78
C ILE A 170 -5.08 -8.32 -16.59
N LYS A 171 -5.17 -7.21 -17.33
CA LYS A 171 -6.34 -6.85 -18.16
C LYS A 171 -6.33 -7.50 -19.54
N GLU A 172 -5.18 -7.95 -20.01
CA GLU A 172 -5.05 -8.76 -21.24
C GLU A 172 -5.65 -10.17 -21.06
#